data_768ad4b8a13612cf81663e6b7f55ab36
#
_entry.id   768ad4b8a13612cf81663e6b7f55ab36
#
_cell.length_a   1.000
_cell.length_b   1.000
_cell.length_c   1.000
_cell.angle_alpha   90.00
_cell.angle_beta   90.00
_cell.angle_gamma   90.00
#
_symmetry.space_group_name_H-M   'P 1'
#
loop_
_entity.id
_entity.type
_entity.pdbx_description
1 polymer ?
#
loop_
_entity_poly.entity_id
_entity_poly.type
_entity_poly.pdbx_seq_one_letter_code
_entity_poly.pdbx_strand_id
1 'polypeptide(L)'
;MLWPHLDEVRRKPPVTFAAGSVLCGVVWLLGSLGYAVIAFATAPSWPALLDRAGALTVPVLAGFLVQVLLGSLSYLTTVVAGGRAAAIAAGTALERGAPWRLTVANSGLLLCVVPTPSLVRVAASVLVLTAYAVFLPLLVRAGRQAH
;
A
#
# COMPACT_ATOMS: atom_id res chain seq x y z
N MET A 1 37.89 -10.23 -3.95
CA MET A 1 37.31 -10.65 -2.66
C MET A 1 36.02 -9.87 -2.33
N LEU A 2 35.13 -9.66 -3.34
CA LEU A 2 33.87 -8.88 -3.24
C LEU A 2 32.60 -9.75 -3.44
N TRP A 3 32.75 -11.06 -3.61
CA TRP A 3 31.64 -11.97 -3.94
C TRP A 3 30.70 -12.36 -2.78
N PRO A 4 31.11 -12.42 -1.48
CA PRO A 4 30.22 -12.84 -0.40
C PRO A 4 29.08 -11.86 -0.10
N HIS A 5 29.27 -10.56 -0.37
CA HIS A 5 28.26 -9.54 -0.07
C HIS A 5 27.07 -9.55 -1.04
N LEU A 6 27.26 -10.02 -2.27
CA LEU A 6 26.19 -10.12 -3.26
C LEU A 6 25.20 -11.25 -2.96
N ASP A 7 25.69 -12.37 -2.38
CA ASP A 7 24.84 -13.50 -1.98
C ASP A 7 23.99 -13.18 -0.74
N GLU A 8 24.48 -12.33 0.15
CA GLU A 8 23.73 -11.92 1.35
C GLU A 8 22.59 -10.95 1.01
N VAL A 9 22.80 -10.05 0.05
CA VAL A 9 21.76 -9.16 -0.49
C VAL A 9 20.67 -9.97 -1.23
N ARG A 10 21.04 -11.09 -1.84
CA ARG A 10 20.11 -11.97 -2.57
C ARG A 10 19.25 -12.85 -1.65
N ARG A 11 19.68 -13.08 -0.40
CA ARG A 11 18.97 -13.91 0.60
C ARG A 11 18.01 -13.14 1.50
N LYS A 12 18.15 -11.83 1.62
CA LYS A 12 17.17 -10.98 2.32
C LYS A 12 16.13 -10.53 1.31
N PRO A 13 14.81 -10.76 1.54
CA PRO A 13 13.81 -10.16 0.69
C PRO A 13 14.03 -8.65 0.72
N PRO A 14 14.26 -8.00 -0.44
CA PRO A 14 14.77 -6.64 -0.51
C PRO A 14 13.81 -5.59 0.08
N VAL A 15 12.54 -5.97 0.30
CA VAL A 15 11.53 -5.05 0.84
C VAL A 15 10.54 -5.87 1.68
N THR A 16 10.44 -5.57 2.96
CA THR A 16 9.36 -6.09 3.82
C THR A 16 8.02 -5.53 3.38
N PHE A 17 6.91 -6.22 3.70
CA PHE A 17 5.56 -5.72 3.40
C PHE A 17 5.35 -4.29 3.93
N ALA A 18 5.80 -4.02 5.16
CA ALA A 18 5.70 -2.70 5.78
C ALA A 18 6.40 -1.62 4.94
N ALA A 19 7.66 -1.84 4.57
CA ALA A 19 8.43 -0.88 3.78
C ALA A 19 7.85 -0.73 2.36
N GLY A 20 7.45 -1.84 1.72
CA GLY A 20 6.82 -1.82 0.40
C GLY A 20 5.50 -1.07 0.37
N SER A 21 4.65 -1.26 1.38
CA SER A 21 3.37 -0.57 1.51
C SER A 21 3.56 0.94 1.70
N VAL A 22 4.47 1.35 2.58
CA VAL A 22 4.79 2.77 2.79
C VAL A 22 5.37 3.39 1.52
N LEU A 23 6.29 2.71 0.84
CA LEU A 23 6.87 3.20 -0.42
C LEU A 23 5.80 3.42 -1.50
N CYS A 24 4.91 2.44 -1.69
CA CYS A 24 3.78 2.59 -2.62
C CYS A 24 2.87 3.77 -2.22
N GLY A 25 2.59 3.94 -0.92
CA GLY A 25 1.84 5.09 -0.42
C GLY A 25 2.52 6.42 -0.77
N VAL A 26 3.83 6.53 -0.56
CA VAL A 26 4.59 7.74 -0.94
C VAL A 26 4.53 8.01 -2.44
N VAL A 27 4.63 6.98 -3.28
CA VAL A 27 4.48 7.13 -4.75
C VAL A 27 3.09 7.67 -5.10
N TRP A 28 2.03 7.16 -4.47
CA TRP A 28 0.67 7.67 -4.65
C TRP A 28 0.53 9.12 -4.21
N LEU A 29 1.14 9.50 -3.09
CA LEU A 29 1.15 10.88 -2.61
C LEU A 29 1.84 11.82 -3.61
N LEU A 30 3.05 11.46 -4.06
CA LEU A 30 3.79 12.25 -5.03
C LEU A 30 3.04 12.41 -6.36
N GLY A 31 2.43 11.34 -6.85
CA GLY A 31 1.58 11.37 -8.04
C GLY A 31 0.36 12.29 -7.86
N SER A 32 -0.28 12.22 -6.69
CA SER A 32 -1.42 13.08 -6.34
C SER A 32 -1.03 14.55 -6.25
N LEU A 33 0.11 14.86 -5.63
CA LEU A 33 0.65 16.22 -5.57
C LEU A 33 1.00 16.76 -6.96
N GLY A 34 1.64 15.95 -7.79
CA GLY A 34 1.94 16.33 -9.18
C GLY A 34 0.67 16.63 -9.97
N TYR A 35 -0.35 15.79 -9.85
CA TYR A 35 -1.65 16.03 -10.47
C TYR A 35 -2.31 17.32 -9.92
N ALA A 36 -2.26 17.54 -8.61
CA ALA A 36 -2.82 18.74 -7.99
C ALA A 36 -2.16 20.01 -8.53
N VAL A 37 -0.83 20.04 -8.67
CA VAL A 37 -0.10 21.18 -9.25
C VAL A 37 -0.52 21.43 -10.70
N ILE A 38 -0.62 20.38 -11.52
CA ILE A 38 -1.07 20.52 -12.91
C ILE A 38 -2.53 21.00 -12.96
N ALA A 39 -3.41 20.43 -12.14
CA ALA A 39 -4.83 20.83 -12.09
C ALA A 39 -4.97 22.31 -11.71
N PHE A 40 -4.20 22.77 -10.73
CA PHE A 40 -4.19 24.18 -10.30
C PHE A 40 -3.66 25.11 -11.39
N ALA A 41 -2.56 24.75 -12.04
CA ALA A 41 -1.94 25.55 -13.09
C ALA A 41 -2.79 25.66 -14.39
N THR A 42 -3.63 24.64 -14.66
CA THR A 42 -4.37 24.54 -15.93
C THR A 42 -5.87 24.69 -15.79
N ALA A 43 -6.42 24.89 -14.58
CA ALA A 43 -7.86 25.06 -14.39
C ALA A 43 -8.31 26.42 -14.91
N PRO A 44 -9.31 26.46 -15.82
CA PRO A 44 -9.78 27.72 -16.39
C PRO A 44 -10.67 28.51 -15.42
N SER A 45 -11.20 27.88 -14.38
CA SER A 45 -12.09 28.49 -13.40
C SER A 45 -12.06 27.72 -12.08
N TRP A 46 -12.52 28.37 -11.01
CA TRP A 46 -12.62 27.78 -9.67
C TRP A 46 -13.53 26.53 -9.61
N PRO A 47 -14.72 26.50 -10.23
CA PRO A 47 -15.55 25.29 -10.27
C PRO A 47 -14.84 24.12 -10.96
N ALA A 48 -14.14 24.37 -12.08
CA ALA A 48 -13.37 23.35 -12.77
C ALA A 48 -12.22 22.78 -11.92
N LEU A 49 -11.60 23.60 -11.08
CA LEU A 49 -10.58 23.15 -10.13
C LEU A 49 -11.18 22.22 -9.07
N LEU A 50 -12.33 22.58 -8.51
CA LEU A 50 -13.02 21.77 -7.49
C LEU A 50 -13.44 20.40 -8.05
N ASP A 51 -13.93 20.35 -9.30
CA ASP A 51 -14.28 19.11 -9.97
C ASP A 51 -13.04 18.18 -10.14
N ARG A 52 -11.92 18.76 -10.59
CA ARG A 52 -10.65 18.04 -10.69
C ARG A 52 -10.11 17.58 -9.34
N ALA A 53 -10.30 18.36 -8.29
CA ALA A 53 -9.88 17.99 -6.92
C ALA A 53 -10.59 16.72 -6.42
N GLY A 54 -11.82 16.48 -6.85
CA GLY A 54 -12.56 15.24 -6.55
C GLY A 54 -11.82 13.97 -7.00
N ALA A 55 -11.07 14.03 -8.09
CA ALA A 55 -10.28 12.91 -8.59
C ALA A 55 -9.11 12.52 -7.66
N LEU A 56 -8.67 13.41 -6.77
CA LEU A 56 -7.61 13.13 -5.78
C LEU A 56 -8.06 12.28 -4.60
N THR A 57 -9.37 12.16 -4.37
CA THR A 57 -9.90 11.47 -3.18
C THR A 57 -9.43 10.00 -3.11
N VAL A 58 -9.57 9.25 -4.19
CA VAL A 58 -9.18 7.83 -4.23
C VAL A 58 -7.66 7.63 -4.08
N PRO A 59 -6.80 8.31 -4.87
CA PRO A 59 -5.36 8.12 -4.74
C PRO A 59 -4.81 8.58 -3.38
N VAL A 60 -5.34 9.63 -2.78
CA VAL A 60 -4.88 10.11 -1.47
C VAL A 60 -5.39 9.21 -0.35
N LEU A 61 -6.67 8.85 -0.31
CA LEU A 61 -7.22 8.03 0.77
C LEU A 61 -6.79 6.58 0.66
N ALA A 62 -7.06 5.92 -0.47
CA ALA A 62 -6.78 4.49 -0.63
C ALA A 62 -5.35 4.22 -1.08
N GLY A 63 -4.76 5.07 -1.92
CA GLY A 63 -3.40 4.92 -2.40
C GLY A 63 -2.35 5.31 -1.36
N PHE A 64 -2.50 6.43 -0.69
CA PHE A 64 -1.54 6.89 0.30
C PHE A 64 -1.92 6.49 1.72
N LEU A 65 -3.03 7.00 2.26
CA LEU A 65 -3.33 6.93 3.68
C LEU A 65 -3.52 5.49 4.16
N VAL A 66 -4.31 4.68 3.45
CA VAL A 66 -4.54 3.28 3.82
C VAL A 66 -3.25 2.46 3.72
N GLN A 67 -2.45 2.64 2.67
CA GLN A 67 -1.20 1.89 2.52
C GLN A 67 -0.17 2.23 3.60
N VAL A 68 -0.05 3.51 3.97
CA VAL A 68 0.83 3.93 5.07
C VAL A 68 0.34 3.36 6.40
N LEU A 69 -0.97 3.38 6.67
CA LEU A 69 -1.55 2.78 7.87
C LEU A 69 -1.28 1.27 7.94
N LEU A 70 -1.53 0.53 6.85
CA LEU A 70 -1.29 -0.92 6.82
C LEU A 70 0.20 -1.25 6.99
N GLY A 71 1.10 -0.49 6.37
CA GLY A 71 2.53 -0.62 6.54
C GLY A 71 2.97 -0.36 7.98
N SER A 72 2.50 0.73 8.58
CA SER A 72 2.80 1.11 9.96
C SER A 72 2.27 0.10 10.98
N LEU A 73 1.02 -0.37 10.81
CA LEU A 73 0.44 -1.41 11.67
C LEU A 73 1.20 -2.73 11.56
N SER A 74 1.65 -3.12 10.37
CA SER A 74 2.48 -4.32 10.18
C SER A 74 3.80 -4.21 10.95
N TYR A 75 4.46 -3.06 10.85
CA TYR A 75 5.69 -2.79 11.59
C TYR A 75 5.45 -2.80 13.10
N LEU A 76 4.43 -2.07 13.57
CA LEU A 76 4.11 -1.97 14.98
C LEU A 76 3.80 -3.35 15.60
N THR A 77 3.07 -4.21 14.89
CA THR A 77 2.75 -5.57 15.35
C THR A 77 4.01 -6.39 15.62
N THR A 78 5.04 -6.25 14.78
CA THR A 78 6.32 -6.95 14.98
C THR A 78 7.15 -6.36 16.14
N VAL A 79 7.04 -5.06 16.38
CA VAL A 79 7.78 -4.37 17.47
C VAL A 79 7.17 -4.65 18.84
N VAL A 80 5.82 -4.68 18.91
CA VAL A 80 5.09 -4.89 20.19
C VAL A 80 5.03 -6.38 20.58
N ALA A 81 5.40 -7.30 19.66
CA ALA A 81 5.41 -8.73 19.95
C ALA A 81 6.32 -9.06 21.16
N GLY A 82 5.82 -9.87 22.08
CA GLY A 82 6.40 -10.17 23.38
C GLY A 82 7.69 -11.00 23.37
N GLY A 83 8.55 -10.85 22.36
CA GLY A 83 9.84 -11.52 22.25
C GLY A 83 10.27 -11.78 20.82
N ARG A 84 11.56 -12.15 20.63
CA ARG A 84 12.16 -12.34 19.30
C ARG A 84 11.44 -13.42 18.46
N ALA A 85 11.06 -14.52 19.09
CA ALA A 85 10.37 -15.62 18.39
C ALA A 85 8.97 -15.20 17.93
N ALA A 86 8.21 -14.49 18.77
CA ALA A 86 6.89 -13.95 18.45
C ALA A 86 6.97 -12.88 17.35
N ALA A 87 7.96 -12.00 17.39
CA ALA A 87 8.20 -10.99 16.37
C ALA A 87 8.50 -11.62 15.01
N ILE A 88 9.32 -12.68 14.96
CA ILE A 88 9.63 -13.43 13.73
C ILE A 88 8.36 -14.12 13.19
N ALA A 89 7.58 -14.78 14.06
CA ALA A 89 6.34 -15.45 13.66
C ALA A 89 5.31 -14.48 13.11
N ALA A 90 5.11 -13.34 13.78
CA ALA A 90 4.22 -12.27 13.30
C ALA A 90 4.69 -11.70 11.96
N GLY A 91 5.97 -11.41 11.81
CA GLY A 91 6.55 -10.92 10.56
C GLY A 91 6.33 -11.90 9.40
N THR A 92 6.67 -13.18 9.59
CA THR A 92 6.48 -14.20 8.54
C THR A 92 5.02 -14.40 8.14
N ALA A 93 4.09 -14.27 9.10
CA ALA A 93 2.65 -14.34 8.81
C ALA A 93 2.17 -13.16 7.96
N LEU A 94 2.66 -11.95 8.25
CA LEU A 94 2.31 -10.74 7.50
C LEU A 94 2.97 -10.68 6.11
N GLU A 95 4.15 -11.26 5.96
CA GLU A 95 4.88 -11.30 4.68
C GLU A 95 4.36 -12.36 3.71
N ARG A 96 3.57 -13.35 4.17
CA ARG A 96 2.96 -14.33 3.28
C ARG A 96 2.04 -13.67 2.25
N GLY A 97 2.42 -13.80 0.97
CA GLY A 97 1.67 -13.20 -0.15
C GLY A 97 1.74 -11.67 -0.21
N ALA A 98 2.67 -11.04 0.50
CA ALA A 98 2.85 -9.59 0.51
C ALA A 98 3.04 -9.00 -0.91
N PRO A 99 3.92 -9.52 -1.77
CA PRO A 99 4.09 -8.98 -3.12
C PRO A 99 2.80 -9.02 -3.93
N TRP A 100 2.07 -10.14 -3.84
CA TRP A 100 0.80 -10.32 -4.53
C TRP A 100 -0.26 -9.30 -4.06
N ARG A 101 -0.42 -9.13 -2.75
CA ARG A 101 -1.38 -8.17 -2.18
C ARG A 101 -1.06 -6.74 -2.58
N LEU A 102 0.23 -6.34 -2.51
CA LEU A 102 0.67 -5.02 -2.95
C LEU A 102 0.41 -4.80 -4.44
N THR A 103 0.73 -5.78 -5.27
CA THR A 103 0.51 -5.68 -6.72
C THR A 103 -0.98 -5.57 -7.03
N VAL A 104 -1.83 -6.42 -6.46
CA VAL A 104 -3.29 -6.40 -6.70
C VAL A 104 -3.89 -5.08 -6.23
N ALA A 105 -3.53 -4.60 -5.04
CA ALA A 105 -4.05 -3.34 -4.51
C ALA A 105 -3.65 -2.15 -5.39
N ASN A 106 -2.37 -2.04 -5.77
CA ASN A 106 -1.89 -0.91 -6.57
C ASN A 106 -2.38 -0.97 -8.02
N SER A 107 -2.44 -2.15 -8.64
CA SER A 107 -3.02 -2.30 -9.98
C SER A 107 -4.52 -1.98 -10.00
N GLY A 108 -5.26 -2.43 -8.99
CA GLY A 108 -6.68 -2.09 -8.84
C GLY A 108 -6.90 -0.58 -8.63
N LEU A 109 -6.07 0.07 -7.81
CA LEU A 109 -6.11 1.53 -7.63
C LEU A 109 -5.82 2.28 -8.92
N LEU A 110 -4.82 1.86 -9.70
CA LEU A 110 -4.53 2.44 -11.00
C LEU A 110 -5.75 2.34 -11.95
N LEU A 111 -6.41 1.19 -11.98
CA LEU A 111 -7.63 1.00 -12.79
C LEU A 111 -8.79 1.88 -12.31
N CYS A 112 -8.87 2.21 -11.02
CA CYS A 112 -9.87 3.13 -10.49
C CYS A 112 -9.61 4.60 -10.89
N VAL A 113 -8.35 4.98 -11.05
CA VAL A 113 -7.95 6.37 -11.38
C VAL A 113 -8.02 6.63 -12.88
N VAL A 114 -7.70 5.63 -13.71
CA VAL A 114 -7.77 5.76 -15.17
C VAL A 114 -9.24 5.78 -15.61
N PRO A 115 -9.62 6.57 -16.64
CA PRO A 115 -10.98 6.59 -17.19
C PRO A 115 -11.32 5.26 -17.87
N THR A 116 -11.79 4.30 -17.08
CA THR A 116 -12.21 2.96 -17.50
C THR A 116 -13.73 2.81 -17.49
N PRO A 117 -14.31 1.86 -18.22
CA PRO A 117 -15.73 1.54 -18.14
C PRO A 117 -16.18 1.28 -16.70
N SER A 118 -17.42 1.63 -16.35
CA SER A 118 -17.98 1.54 -15.00
C SER A 118 -17.84 0.15 -14.38
N LEU A 119 -18.06 -0.92 -15.15
CA LEU A 119 -17.91 -2.29 -14.69
C LEU A 119 -16.48 -2.63 -14.26
N VAL A 120 -15.48 -2.19 -15.03
CA VAL A 120 -14.07 -2.40 -14.72
C VAL A 120 -13.70 -1.67 -13.42
N ARG A 121 -14.20 -0.44 -13.25
CA ARG A 121 -13.96 0.37 -12.06
C ARG A 121 -14.57 -0.28 -10.81
N VAL A 122 -15.80 -0.78 -10.92
CA VAL A 122 -16.45 -1.50 -9.80
C VAL A 122 -15.67 -2.77 -9.45
N ALA A 123 -15.29 -3.58 -10.43
CA ALA A 123 -14.50 -4.79 -10.21
C ALA A 123 -13.14 -4.47 -9.56
N ALA A 124 -12.46 -3.43 -10.04
CA ALA A 124 -11.19 -2.95 -9.47
C ALA A 124 -11.36 -2.48 -8.02
N SER A 125 -12.43 -1.74 -7.70
CA SER A 125 -12.73 -1.30 -6.34
C SER A 125 -12.97 -2.48 -5.39
N VAL A 126 -13.71 -3.50 -5.83
CA VAL A 126 -13.94 -4.73 -5.05
C VAL A 126 -12.63 -5.47 -4.80
N LEU A 127 -11.76 -5.57 -5.81
CA LEU A 127 -10.44 -6.19 -5.68
C LEU A 127 -9.56 -5.46 -4.65
N VAL A 128 -9.52 -4.12 -4.71
CA VAL A 128 -8.76 -3.30 -3.75
C VAL A 128 -9.29 -3.49 -2.34
N LEU A 129 -10.60 -3.39 -2.15
CA LEU A 129 -11.24 -3.59 -0.84
C LEU A 129 -10.98 -4.99 -0.29
N THR A 130 -11.05 -6.02 -1.14
CA THR A 130 -10.75 -7.40 -0.75
C THR A 130 -9.28 -7.55 -0.36
N ALA A 131 -8.36 -6.98 -1.13
CA ALA A 131 -6.93 -7.02 -0.81
C ALA A 131 -6.62 -6.37 0.56
N TYR A 132 -7.30 -5.26 0.89
CA TYR A 132 -7.18 -4.62 2.19
C TYR A 132 -7.92 -5.38 3.31
N ALA A 133 -9.10 -5.93 3.03
CA ALA A 133 -9.86 -6.71 4.01
C ALA A 133 -9.13 -8.00 4.44
N VAL A 134 -8.43 -8.66 3.54
CA VAL A 134 -7.61 -9.85 3.85
C VAL A 134 -6.47 -9.54 4.83
N PHE A 135 -6.04 -8.28 4.89
CA PHE A 135 -5.02 -7.86 5.85
C PHE A 135 -5.50 -7.95 7.31
N LEU A 136 -6.78 -7.63 7.58
CA LEU A 136 -7.32 -7.61 8.94
C LEU A 136 -7.21 -8.96 9.68
N PRO A 137 -7.66 -10.10 9.12
CA PRO A 137 -7.49 -11.39 9.77
C PRO A 137 -6.03 -11.80 9.93
N LEU A 138 -5.15 -11.38 9.01
CA LEU A 138 -3.71 -11.63 9.15
C LEU A 138 -3.12 -10.83 10.32
N LEU A 139 -3.52 -9.58 10.49
CA LEU A 139 -3.10 -8.74 11.61
C LEU A 139 -3.58 -9.34 12.95
N VAL A 140 -4.84 -9.77 13.03
CA VAL A 140 -5.39 -10.42 14.23
C VAL A 140 -4.64 -11.73 14.56
N ARG A 141 -4.33 -12.55 13.54
CA ARG A 141 -3.54 -13.78 13.74
C ARG A 141 -2.13 -13.48 14.21
N ALA A 142 -1.47 -12.50 13.59
CA ALA A 142 -0.14 -12.06 14.01
C ALA A 142 -0.13 -11.55 15.46
N GLY A 143 -1.14 -10.76 15.87
CA GLY A 143 -1.30 -10.29 17.23
C GLY A 143 -1.53 -11.41 18.24
N ARG A 144 -2.30 -12.45 17.89
CA ARG A 144 -2.50 -13.64 18.76
C ARG A 144 -1.24 -14.49 18.93
N GLN A 145 -0.35 -14.49 17.95
CA GLN A 145 0.93 -15.20 18.04
C GLN A 145 2.00 -14.42 18.84
N ALA A 146 1.74 -13.12 19.07
CA ALA A 146 2.62 -12.24 19.81
C ALA A 146 2.41 -12.32 21.35
N HIS A 147 1.33 -12.95 21.80
CA HIS A 147 1.01 -13.23 23.20
C HIS A 147 1.14 -14.71 23.51
#